data_4eb20e818a4e27abc3fd2b884b54254f
#
_entry.id   4eb20e818a4e27abc3fd2b884b54254f
#
_cell.length_a   1.000
_cell.length_b   1.000
_cell.length_c   1.000
_cell.angle_alpha   90.00
_cell.angle_beta   90.00
_cell.angle_gamma   90.00
#
_symmetry.space_group_name_H-M   'P 1'
#
loop_
_entity.id
_entity.type
_entity.pdbx_description
1 polymer ?
#
loop_
_entity_poly.entity_id
_entity_poly.type
_entity_poly.pdbx_seq_one_letter_code
_entity_poly.pdbx_strand_id
1 'polypeptide(L)'
;DGTLYYEGEWNNNQRNGPGRIYASNGTVVFEGTFLENEPTGTGREFSEGGTMVYEGSYLRGRRNGEGVLYTQKGELLYSGTFMDDFRNGYGSQYHANGQLAYQGKWEKNLKTGQGKLYNPDGLLIFDGTFKLDIPEGKGKKFRENGSLLFEGSFLDGLMQGQGTTYYRNGNPRFKGTFAKEQREGHGFEFREDGTLIYEGGWQNNFRNGSGKIFDNQKNLRFEGNFISGKPEGEGREYREDGSLAYKGMFVKGCLLYTSPSPRDRG
;
A
#
# COMPACT_ATOMS: atom_id res chain seq x y z
N ASP A 1 52.70 -3.52 -13.94
CA ASP A 1 52.77 -4.60 -12.95
C ASP A 1 52.39 -5.97 -13.51
N GLY A 2 51.89 -6.06 -14.78
CA GLY A 2 51.63 -7.32 -15.50
C GLY A 2 50.39 -8.08 -14.99
N THR A 3 49.50 -7.46 -14.28
CA THR A 3 48.24 -8.09 -13.88
C THR A 3 47.29 -8.25 -15.06
N LEU A 4 46.70 -9.44 -15.21
CA LEU A 4 45.73 -9.73 -16.24
C LEU A 4 44.46 -8.90 -16.01
N TYR A 5 44.09 -8.09 -16.99
CA TYR A 5 42.87 -7.28 -16.94
C TYR A 5 41.72 -7.88 -17.76
N TYR A 6 42.02 -8.46 -18.94
CA TYR A 6 41.03 -9.05 -19.83
C TYR A 6 41.55 -10.31 -20.49
N GLU A 7 40.69 -11.31 -20.54
CA GLU A 7 40.91 -12.55 -21.31
C GLU A 7 39.69 -12.77 -22.22
N GLY A 8 39.90 -12.91 -23.52
CA GLY A 8 38.81 -13.14 -24.47
C GLY A 8 39.18 -12.80 -25.90
N GLU A 9 38.14 -12.74 -26.72
CA GLU A 9 38.27 -12.46 -28.15
C GLU A 9 38.51 -10.98 -28.44
N TRP A 10 39.28 -10.70 -29.50
CA TRP A 10 39.58 -9.36 -29.97
C TRP A 10 39.31 -9.25 -31.46
N ASN A 11 38.75 -8.13 -31.89
CA ASN A 11 38.58 -7.74 -33.28
C ASN A 11 38.97 -6.26 -33.45
N ASN A 12 39.87 -5.93 -34.38
CA ASN A 12 40.34 -4.56 -34.64
C ASN A 12 40.76 -3.80 -33.35
N ASN A 13 41.55 -4.44 -32.47
CA ASN A 13 42.00 -3.91 -31.18
C ASN A 13 40.86 -3.57 -30.18
N GLN A 14 39.68 -4.09 -30.39
CA GLN A 14 38.55 -3.96 -29.49
C GLN A 14 38.15 -5.34 -28.94
N ARG A 15 37.73 -5.41 -27.68
CA ARG A 15 37.14 -6.62 -27.10
C ARG A 15 35.86 -6.94 -27.88
N ASN A 16 35.76 -8.15 -28.38
CA ASN A 16 34.67 -8.58 -29.24
C ASN A 16 34.47 -10.08 -29.09
N GLY A 17 33.22 -10.53 -28.88
CA GLY A 17 32.93 -11.92 -28.54
C GLY A 17 33.03 -12.23 -27.04
N PRO A 18 33.07 -13.52 -26.66
CA PRO A 18 33.17 -13.95 -25.26
C PRO A 18 34.45 -13.47 -24.58
N GLY A 19 34.33 -13.07 -23.28
CA GLY A 19 35.51 -12.65 -22.52
C GLY A 19 35.23 -12.43 -21.03
N ARG A 20 36.33 -12.22 -20.28
CA ARG A 20 36.36 -11.98 -18.84
C ARG A 20 37.16 -10.74 -18.51
N ILE A 21 36.68 -9.96 -17.54
CA ILE A 21 37.42 -8.86 -16.93
C ILE A 21 37.84 -9.26 -15.53
N TYR A 22 39.05 -8.91 -15.14
CA TYR A 22 39.66 -9.22 -13.85
C TYR A 22 39.91 -7.94 -13.05
N ALA A 23 39.69 -8.00 -11.75
CA ALA A 23 40.15 -7.00 -10.79
C ALA A 23 41.69 -7.13 -10.59
N SER A 24 42.31 -6.13 -9.94
CA SER A 24 43.74 -6.12 -9.64
C SER A 24 44.23 -7.27 -8.77
N ASN A 25 43.31 -7.87 -7.98
CA ASN A 25 43.59 -9.06 -7.17
C ASN A 25 43.48 -10.39 -7.93
N GLY A 26 43.21 -10.35 -9.26
CA GLY A 26 43.03 -11.51 -10.10
C GLY A 26 41.64 -12.15 -10.07
N THR A 27 40.69 -11.58 -9.32
CA THR A 27 39.31 -12.09 -9.30
C THR A 27 38.56 -11.67 -10.56
N VAL A 28 37.79 -12.59 -11.17
CA VAL A 28 36.87 -12.25 -12.26
C VAL A 28 35.78 -11.33 -11.71
N VAL A 29 35.61 -10.14 -12.32
CA VAL A 29 34.59 -9.18 -11.96
C VAL A 29 33.45 -9.08 -12.99
N PHE A 30 33.73 -9.53 -14.23
CA PHE A 30 32.74 -9.64 -15.30
C PHE A 30 33.05 -10.82 -16.22
N GLU A 31 32.05 -11.56 -16.61
CA GLU A 31 32.07 -12.61 -17.63
C GLU A 31 30.90 -12.43 -18.58
N GLY A 32 31.14 -12.39 -19.89
CA GLY A 32 30.07 -12.21 -20.85
C GLY A 32 30.56 -11.96 -22.27
N THR A 33 29.65 -11.46 -23.11
CA THR A 33 29.92 -11.13 -24.51
C THR A 33 30.22 -9.64 -24.65
N PHE A 34 31.16 -9.29 -25.50
CA PHE A 34 31.56 -7.92 -25.82
C PHE A 34 31.30 -7.60 -27.29
N LEU A 35 30.98 -6.35 -27.56
CA LEU A 35 30.96 -5.75 -28.88
C LEU A 35 31.62 -4.36 -28.78
N GLU A 36 32.67 -4.12 -29.58
CA GLU A 36 33.37 -2.83 -29.60
C GLU A 36 33.77 -2.31 -28.20
N ASN A 37 34.36 -3.18 -27.38
CA ASN A 37 34.76 -2.96 -25.98
C ASN A 37 33.64 -2.93 -24.93
N GLU A 38 32.35 -2.94 -25.30
CA GLU A 38 31.23 -2.83 -24.40
C GLU A 38 30.54 -4.18 -24.16
N PRO A 39 30.15 -4.52 -22.90
CA PRO A 39 29.32 -5.67 -22.63
C PRO A 39 28.01 -5.62 -23.43
N THR A 40 27.60 -6.74 -24.00
CA THR A 40 26.39 -6.93 -24.78
C THR A 40 25.86 -8.35 -24.63
N GLY A 41 24.58 -8.59 -25.01
CA GLY A 41 23.96 -9.91 -24.84
C GLY A 41 23.85 -10.31 -23.39
N THR A 42 24.28 -11.50 -23.00
CA THR A 42 24.21 -11.98 -21.61
C THR A 42 25.58 -11.86 -20.93
N GLY A 43 25.55 -11.55 -19.62
CA GLY A 43 26.76 -11.46 -18.81
C GLY A 43 26.50 -11.63 -17.34
N ARG A 44 27.58 -11.79 -16.58
CA ARG A 44 27.60 -11.95 -15.12
C ARG A 44 28.59 -10.96 -14.52
N GLU A 45 28.17 -10.31 -13.45
CA GLU A 45 29.05 -9.47 -12.63
C GLU A 45 29.34 -10.14 -11.31
N PHE A 46 30.55 -9.95 -10.82
CA PHE A 46 31.03 -10.49 -9.55
C PHE A 46 31.61 -9.36 -8.70
N SER A 47 31.48 -9.48 -7.39
CA SER A 47 32.19 -8.65 -6.41
C SER A 47 33.71 -8.92 -6.47
N GLU A 48 34.51 -8.05 -5.89
CA GLU A 48 35.96 -8.29 -5.74
C GLU A 48 36.27 -9.54 -4.90
N GLY A 49 35.32 -10.01 -4.09
CA GLY A 49 35.39 -11.28 -3.36
C GLY A 49 34.93 -12.50 -4.16
N GLY A 50 34.60 -12.34 -5.46
CA GLY A 50 34.17 -13.44 -6.33
C GLY A 50 32.72 -13.87 -6.17
N THR A 51 31.92 -13.18 -5.37
CA THR A 51 30.47 -13.46 -5.25
C THR A 51 29.73 -12.87 -6.43
N MET A 52 28.89 -13.66 -7.12
CA MET A 52 28.04 -13.18 -8.20
C MET A 52 27.01 -12.16 -7.65
N VAL A 53 26.97 -10.97 -8.25
CA VAL A 53 26.09 -9.86 -7.85
C VAL A 53 25.04 -9.53 -8.91
N TYR A 54 25.28 -9.91 -10.17
CA TYR A 54 24.30 -9.76 -11.24
C TYR A 54 24.48 -10.84 -12.31
N GLU A 55 23.36 -11.30 -12.86
CA GLU A 55 23.31 -12.11 -14.07
C GLU A 55 22.15 -11.62 -14.94
N GLY A 56 22.42 -11.33 -16.22
CA GLY A 56 21.34 -10.85 -17.08
C GLY A 56 21.83 -10.28 -18.42
N SER A 57 20.93 -9.52 -19.03
CA SER A 57 21.16 -8.93 -20.35
C SER A 57 21.85 -7.58 -20.27
N TYR A 58 22.68 -7.30 -21.28
CA TYR A 58 23.45 -6.07 -21.46
C TYR A 58 23.21 -5.47 -22.84
N LEU A 59 23.21 -4.15 -22.89
CA LEU A 59 23.26 -3.38 -24.13
C LEU A 59 24.16 -2.16 -23.93
N ARG A 60 25.19 -2.03 -24.78
CA ARG A 60 26.15 -0.92 -24.73
C ARG A 60 26.73 -0.70 -23.31
N GLY A 61 27.24 -1.78 -22.73
CA GLY A 61 27.90 -1.74 -21.43
C GLY A 61 26.97 -1.60 -20.20
N ARG A 62 25.65 -1.50 -20.39
CA ARG A 62 24.68 -1.32 -19.33
C ARG A 62 23.75 -2.52 -19.19
N ARG A 63 23.28 -2.79 -17.97
CA ARG A 63 22.21 -3.78 -17.73
C ARG A 63 20.97 -3.31 -18.45
N ASN A 64 20.46 -4.15 -19.37
CA ASN A 64 19.30 -3.81 -20.20
C ASN A 64 18.58 -5.09 -20.63
N GLY A 65 17.30 -5.23 -20.32
CA GLY A 65 16.52 -6.47 -20.49
C GLY A 65 16.36 -7.23 -19.17
N GLU A 66 16.13 -8.53 -19.24
CA GLU A 66 15.92 -9.37 -18.07
C GLU A 66 17.23 -9.61 -17.30
N GLY A 67 17.15 -9.59 -15.97
CA GLY A 67 18.28 -9.87 -15.11
C GLY A 67 17.92 -10.14 -13.66
N VAL A 68 18.90 -10.70 -12.94
CA VAL A 68 18.82 -11.04 -11.53
C VAL A 68 19.94 -10.33 -10.78
N LEU A 69 19.59 -9.62 -9.72
CA LEU A 69 20.52 -8.89 -8.87
C LEU A 69 20.62 -9.59 -7.51
N TYR A 70 21.84 -9.73 -7.02
CA TYR A 70 22.14 -10.34 -5.72
C TYR A 70 22.83 -9.33 -4.79
N THR A 71 22.79 -9.58 -3.49
CA THR A 71 23.58 -8.84 -2.50
C THR A 71 25.08 -9.24 -2.62
N GLN A 72 25.96 -8.51 -1.93
CA GLN A 72 27.38 -8.86 -1.81
C GLN A 72 27.62 -10.22 -1.12
N LYS A 73 26.57 -10.78 -0.48
CA LYS A 73 26.59 -12.12 0.13
C LYS A 73 26.03 -13.21 -0.77
N GLY A 74 25.57 -12.87 -1.99
CA GLY A 74 24.95 -13.79 -2.94
C GLY A 74 23.44 -14.06 -2.67
N GLU A 75 22.82 -13.30 -1.79
CA GLU A 75 21.37 -13.41 -1.54
C GLU A 75 20.59 -12.72 -2.64
N LEU A 76 19.49 -13.31 -3.10
CA LEU A 76 18.63 -12.75 -4.14
C LEU A 76 18.01 -11.41 -3.67
N LEU A 77 18.24 -10.34 -4.42
CA LEU A 77 17.73 -9.00 -4.12
C LEU A 77 16.60 -8.58 -5.06
N TYR A 78 16.76 -8.86 -6.37
CA TYR A 78 15.77 -8.46 -7.38
C TYR A 78 15.85 -9.40 -8.59
N SER A 79 14.70 -9.65 -9.20
CA SER A 79 14.57 -10.35 -10.49
C SER A 79 13.56 -9.64 -11.36
N GLY A 80 13.94 -9.24 -12.56
CA GLY A 80 13.04 -8.53 -13.49
C GLY A 80 13.80 -7.73 -14.53
N THR A 81 13.10 -6.78 -15.15
CA THR A 81 13.64 -5.98 -16.24
C THR A 81 14.49 -4.81 -15.78
N PHE A 82 15.52 -4.53 -16.55
CA PHE A 82 16.42 -3.38 -16.42
C PHE A 82 16.39 -2.53 -17.70
N MET A 83 16.62 -1.24 -17.54
CA MET A 83 16.89 -0.29 -18.62
C MET A 83 17.95 0.70 -18.16
N ASP A 84 19.08 0.77 -18.88
CA ASP A 84 20.21 1.65 -18.56
C ASP A 84 20.65 1.57 -17.09
N ASP A 85 20.88 0.33 -16.57
CA ASP A 85 21.26 -0.01 -15.20
C ASP A 85 20.17 0.18 -14.13
N PHE A 86 19.02 0.76 -14.45
CA PHE A 86 17.90 0.93 -13.53
C PHE A 86 16.91 -0.22 -13.61
N ARG A 87 16.36 -0.64 -12.47
CA ARG A 87 15.16 -1.50 -12.46
C ARG A 87 14.04 -0.73 -13.16
N ASN A 88 13.49 -1.33 -14.22
CA ASN A 88 12.49 -0.69 -15.07
C ASN A 88 11.59 -1.76 -15.70
N GLY A 89 10.27 -1.54 -15.77
CA GLY A 89 9.32 -2.57 -16.20
C GLY A 89 8.81 -3.40 -15.03
N TYR A 90 8.55 -4.68 -15.22
CA TYR A 90 8.08 -5.57 -14.16
C TYR A 90 9.22 -6.29 -13.47
N GLY A 91 9.09 -6.48 -12.16
CA GLY A 91 10.08 -7.22 -11.38
C GLY A 91 9.67 -7.48 -9.94
N SER A 92 10.42 -8.36 -9.31
CA SER A 92 10.25 -8.82 -7.94
C SER A 92 11.46 -8.45 -7.10
N GLN A 93 11.25 -7.82 -5.96
CA GLN A 93 12.26 -7.51 -4.95
C GLN A 93 12.08 -8.45 -3.76
N TYR A 94 13.16 -8.84 -3.13
CA TYR A 94 13.18 -9.79 -2.04
C TYR A 94 13.76 -9.18 -0.76
N HIS A 95 13.28 -9.65 0.38
CA HIS A 95 13.85 -9.41 1.71
C HIS A 95 15.14 -10.24 1.89
N ALA A 96 15.97 -9.87 2.87
CA ALA A 96 17.20 -10.59 3.19
C ALA A 96 16.99 -12.07 3.59
N ASN A 97 15.79 -12.44 4.03
CA ASN A 97 15.41 -13.83 4.30
C ASN A 97 14.94 -14.61 3.07
N GLY A 98 15.01 -14.01 1.87
CA GLY A 98 14.60 -14.60 0.60
C GLY A 98 13.10 -14.54 0.31
N GLN A 99 12.28 -14.04 1.25
CA GLN A 99 10.85 -13.85 1.00
C GLN A 99 10.60 -12.68 0.06
N LEU A 100 9.53 -12.77 -0.74
CA LEU A 100 9.10 -11.70 -1.63
C LEU A 100 8.77 -10.43 -0.82
N ALA A 101 9.37 -9.29 -1.19
CA ALA A 101 9.12 -7.99 -0.58
C ALA A 101 8.17 -7.13 -1.41
N TYR A 102 8.38 -7.13 -2.72
CA TYR A 102 7.54 -6.39 -3.67
C TYR A 102 7.49 -7.11 -5.01
N GLN A 103 6.33 -7.10 -5.65
CA GLN A 103 6.14 -7.54 -7.02
C GLN A 103 5.28 -6.54 -7.76
N GLY A 104 5.79 -5.98 -8.86
CA GLY A 104 5.06 -4.98 -9.61
C GLY A 104 5.91 -4.20 -10.59
N LYS A 105 5.39 -3.05 -11.00
CA LYS A 105 6.02 -2.18 -11.98
C LYS A 105 7.07 -1.28 -11.32
N TRP A 106 8.18 -1.07 -12.03
CA TRP A 106 9.32 -0.22 -11.67
C TRP A 106 9.57 0.83 -12.75
N GLU A 107 10.03 1.98 -12.34
CA GLU A 107 10.55 3.03 -13.21
C GLU A 107 11.74 3.70 -12.52
N LYS A 108 12.92 3.63 -13.14
CA LYS A 108 14.17 4.22 -12.61
C LYS A 108 14.42 3.88 -11.13
N ASN A 109 14.36 2.59 -10.79
CA ASN A 109 14.52 2.01 -9.45
C ASN A 109 13.37 2.30 -8.45
N LEU A 110 12.33 3.05 -8.81
CA LEU A 110 11.19 3.37 -7.96
C LEU A 110 9.98 2.51 -8.32
N LYS A 111 9.21 2.09 -7.31
CA LYS A 111 7.93 1.38 -7.51
C LYS A 111 6.92 2.34 -8.13
N THR A 112 6.24 1.89 -9.18
CA THR A 112 5.21 2.67 -9.88
C THR A 112 4.08 1.78 -10.39
N GLY A 113 2.93 2.36 -10.76
CA GLY A 113 1.81 1.57 -11.27
C GLY A 113 1.35 0.48 -10.31
N GLN A 114 0.81 -0.61 -10.85
CA GLN A 114 0.29 -1.72 -10.04
C GLN A 114 1.40 -2.54 -9.40
N GLY A 115 1.21 -2.90 -8.13
CA GLY A 115 2.16 -3.74 -7.40
C GLY A 115 1.62 -4.25 -6.07
N LYS A 116 2.32 -5.25 -5.53
CA LYS A 116 2.02 -5.91 -4.26
C LYS A 116 3.22 -5.81 -3.33
N LEU A 117 2.98 -5.40 -2.11
CA LEU A 117 3.99 -5.28 -1.06
C LEU A 117 3.75 -6.34 0.01
N TYR A 118 4.82 -7.00 0.44
CA TYR A 118 4.79 -8.09 1.42
C TYR A 118 5.72 -7.76 2.60
N ASN A 119 5.36 -8.24 3.77
CA ASN A 119 6.23 -8.18 4.95
C ASN A 119 7.29 -9.31 4.92
N PRO A 120 8.30 -9.30 5.83
CA PRO A 120 9.31 -10.35 5.90
C PRO A 120 8.78 -11.77 6.19
N ASP A 121 7.55 -11.90 6.69
CA ASP A 121 6.88 -13.20 6.91
C ASP A 121 6.16 -13.70 5.63
N GLY A 122 6.26 -12.95 4.51
CA GLY A 122 5.63 -13.28 3.24
C GLY A 122 4.14 -12.93 3.16
N LEU A 123 3.58 -12.24 4.16
CA LEU A 123 2.18 -11.84 4.15
C LEU A 123 1.99 -10.55 3.36
N LEU A 124 0.94 -10.52 2.53
CA LEU A 124 0.55 -9.34 1.75
C LEU A 124 0.13 -8.20 2.69
N ILE A 125 0.74 -7.02 2.56
CA ILE A 125 0.44 -5.83 3.36
C ILE A 125 -0.19 -4.70 2.52
N PHE A 126 0.05 -4.70 1.20
CA PHE A 126 -0.59 -3.76 0.29
C PHE A 126 -0.71 -4.36 -1.13
N ASP A 127 -1.84 -4.12 -1.80
CA ASP A 127 -2.10 -4.46 -3.21
C ASP A 127 -2.77 -3.25 -3.88
N GLY A 128 -2.10 -2.61 -4.81
CA GLY A 128 -2.64 -1.40 -5.43
C GLY A 128 -1.64 -0.62 -6.26
N THR A 129 -1.95 0.65 -6.46
CA THR A 129 -1.14 1.54 -7.29
C THR A 129 -0.08 2.25 -6.46
N PHE A 130 1.10 2.40 -7.04
CA PHE A 130 2.24 3.14 -6.49
C PHE A 130 2.63 4.31 -7.39
N LYS A 131 3.16 5.35 -6.80
CA LYS A 131 3.82 6.48 -7.44
C LYS A 131 5.05 6.85 -6.62
N LEU A 132 6.25 6.73 -7.22
CA LEU A 132 7.53 7.03 -6.55
C LEU A 132 7.66 6.34 -5.18
N ASP A 133 7.50 5.01 -5.14
CA ASP A 133 7.53 4.13 -3.96
C ASP A 133 6.34 4.27 -2.98
N ILE A 134 5.45 5.25 -3.17
CA ILE A 134 4.36 5.58 -2.24
C ILE A 134 3.03 5.04 -2.78
N PRO A 135 2.17 4.40 -1.95
CA PRO A 135 0.81 4.07 -2.32
C PRO A 135 0.01 5.29 -2.78
N GLU A 136 -0.58 5.19 -3.97
CA GLU A 136 -1.33 6.28 -4.63
C GLU A 136 -2.51 5.71 -5.43
N GLY A 137 -3.67 6.39 -5.41
CA GLY A 137 -4.85 5.92 -6.14
C GLY A 137 -5.56 4.78 -5.44
N LYS A 138 -6.03 3.76 -6.17
CA LYS A 138 -6.80 2.64 -5.61
C LYS A 138 -5.90 1.55 -5.06
N GLY A 139 -6.31 0.96 -3.92
CA GLY A 139 -5.58 -0.16 -3.34
C GLY A 139 -6.27 -0.80 -2.14
N LYS A 140 -5.66 -1.87 -1.66
CA LYS A 140 -6.05 -2.66 -0.48
C LYS A 140 -4.88 -2.69 0.50
N LYS A 141 -5.13 -2.32 1.74
CA LYS A 141 -4.17 -2.40 2.86
C LYS A 141 -4.58 -3.56 3.76
N PHE A 142 -3.62 -4.37 4.13
CA PHE A 142 -3.83 -5.55 4.97
C PHE A 142 -3.15 -5.37 6.34
N ARG A 143 -3.61 -6.11 7.33
CA ARG A 143 -2.97 -6.20 8.65
C ARG A 143 -1.79 -7.17 8.61
N GLU A 144 -0.97 -7.15 9.63
CA GLU A 144 0.17 -8.07 9.80
C GLU A 144 -0.23 -9.55 9.77
N ASN A 145 -1.48 -9.88 10.14
CA ASN A 145 -2.02 -11.24 10.06
C ASN A 145 -2.64 -11.60 8.69
N GLY A 146 -2.48 -10.74 7.68
CA GLY A 146 -2.98 -10.94 6.32
C GLY A 146 -4.47 -10.60 6.13
N SER A 147 -5.23 -10.24 7.19
CA SER A 147 -6.64 -9.87 7.02
C SER A 147 -6.77 -8.46 6.40
N LEU A 148 -7.78 -8.26 5.54
CA LEU A 148 -8.05 -6.96 4.91
C LEU A 148 -8.36 -5.90 5.97
N LEU A 149 -7.64 -4.78 5.94
CA LEU A 149 -7.87 -3.63 6.80
C LEU A 149 -8.71 -2.55 6.12
N PHE A 150 -8.33 -2.23 4.89
CA PHE A 150 -8.95 -1.13 4.14
C PHE A 150 -8.90 -1.42 2.63
N GLU A 151 -9.95 -1.05 1.92
CA GLU A 151 -10.02 -0.99 0.47
C GLU A 151 -10.58 0.37 0.05
N GLY A 152 -9.85 1.09 -0.79
CA GLY A 152 -10.25 2.44 -1.17
C GLY A 152 -9.17 3.22 -1.90
N SER A 153 -9.22 4.55 -1.73
CA SER A 153 -8.25 5.46 -2.34
C SER A 153 -7.14 5.84 -1.36
N PHE A 154 -5.96 6.07 -1.92
CA PHE A 154 -4.77 6.52 -1.22
C PHE A 154 -4.23 7.79 -1.86
N LEU A 155 -3.69 8.68 -1.05
CA LEU A 155 -2.93 9.86 -1.44
C LEU A 155 -1.75 9.99 -0.49
N ASP A 156 -0.53 10.09 -1.02
CA ASP A 156 0.72 10.15 -0.24
C ASP A 156 0.83 9.04 0.82
N GLY A 157 0.39 7.81 0.47
CA GLY A 157 0.41 6.65 1.34
C GLY A 157 -0.70 6.57 2.39
N LEU A 158 -1.53 7.60 2.52
CA LEU A 158 -2.60 7.70 3.51
C LEU A 158 -3.97 7.37 2.89
N MET A 159 -4.87 6.78 3.68
CA MET A 159 -6.26 6.58 3.27
C MET A 159 -6.92 7.94 3.02
N GLN A 160 -7.43 8.14 1.80
CA GLN A 160 -8.00 9.40 1.34
C GLN A 160 -9.19 9.14 0.40
N GLY A 161 -10.25 9.97 0.46
CA GLY A 161 -11.43 9.80 -0.39
C GLY A 161 -12.31 8.62 0.02
N GLN A 162 -13.00 8.01 -0.93
CA GLN A 162 -13.93 6.90 -0.65
C GLN A 162 -13.21 5.60 -0.34
N GLY A 163 -13.69 4.90 0.69
CA GLY A 163 -13.16 3.59 1.06
C GLY A 163 -13.97 2.86 2.11
N THR A 164 -13.55 1.63 2.38
CA THR A 164 -14.16 0.75 3.38
C THR A 164 -13.08 0.18 4.29
N THR A 165 -13.23 0.32 5.59
CA THR A 165 -12.44 -0.44 6.59
C THR A 165 -13.19 -1.69 7.00
N TYR A 166 -12.46 -2.71 7.40
CA TYR A 166 -13.00 -4.03 7.72
C TYR A 166 -12.65 -4.48 9.14
N TYR A 167 -13.50 -5.28 9.74
CA TYR A 167 -13.20 -6.09 10.91
C TYR A 167 -12.27 -7.26 10.53
N ARG A 168 -11.74 -7.96 11.54
CA ARG A 168 -10.87 -9.14 11.30
C ARG A 168 -11.61 -10.32 10.66
N ASN A 169 -12.92 -10.42 10.88
CA ASN A 169 -13.78 -11.44 10.28
C ASN A 169 -14.16 -11.15 8.81
N GLY A 170 -13.68 -10.00 8.25
CA GLY A 170 -13.94 -9.60 6.86
C GLY A 170 -15.21 -8.77 6.67
N ASN A 171 -16.04 -8.57 7.69
CA ASN A 171 -17.20 -7.71 7.59
C ASN A 171 -16.81 -6.23 7.56
N PRO A 172 -17.52 -5.37 6.82
CA PRO A 172 -17.31 -3.94 6.84
C PRO A 172 -17.43 -3.37 8.26
N ARG A 173 -16.53 -2.47 8.62
CA ARG A 173 -16.57 -1.70 9.86
C ARG A 173 -17.05 -0.28 9.63
N PHE A 174 -16.55 0.35 8.56
CA PHE A 174 -16.96 1.68 8.15
C PHE A 174 -16.86 1.78 6.62
N LYS A 175 -17.84 2.39 5.99
CA LYS A 175 -17.84 2.71 4.55
C LYS A 175 -18.17 4.19 4.38
N GLY A 176 -17.28 4.95 3.76
CA GLY A 176 -17.48 6.38 3.60
C GLY A 176 -16.22 7.10 3.14
N THR A 177 -16.15 8.39 3.46
CA THR A 177 -15.05 9.27 3.10
C THR A 177 -13.96 9.25 4.17
N PHE A 178 -12.72 9.31 3.73
CA PHE A 178 -11.53 9.46 4.55
C PHE A 178 -10.74 10.71 4.15
N ALA A 179 -10.16 11.38 5.13
CA ALA A 179 -9.17 12.42 4.95
C ALA A 179 -8.00 12.17 5.90
N LYS A 180 -6.79 11.95 5.36
CA LYS A 180 -5.58 11.66 6.15
C LYS A 180 -5.82 10.57 7.20
N GLU A 181 -6.33 9.41 6.77
CA GLU A 181 -6.67 8.23 7.60
C GLU A 181 -7.85 8.41 8.58
N GLN A 182 -8.46 9.58 8.66
CA GLN A 182 -9.61 9.85 9.53
C GLN A 182 -10.93 9.75 8.76
N ARG A 183 -11.98 9.22 9.42
CA ARG A 183 -13.35 9.22 8.89
C ARG A 183 -13.84 10.67 8.83
N GLU A 184 -14.33 11.08 7.64
CA GLU A 184 -14.73 12.44 7.32
C GLU A 184 -15.97 12.42 6.41
N GLY A 185 -16.73 13.53 6.34
CA GLY A 185 -17.88 13.66 5.44
C GLY A 185 -19.02 12.70 5.79
N HIS A 186 -19.64 12.06 4.80
CA HIS A 186 -20.74 11.10 5.01
C HIS A 186 -20.21 9.66 5.03
N GLY A 187 -20.79 8.83 5.95
CA GLY A 187 -20.41 7.41 6.03
C GLY A 187 -21.35 6.56 6.87
N PHE A 188 -21.11 5.25 6.77
CA PHE A 188 -21.87 4.17 7.39
C PHE A 188 -20.94 3.40 8.33
N GLU A 189 -21.38 3.21 9.56
CA GLU A 189 -20.67 2.40 10.56
C GLU A 189 -21.45 1.11 10.83
N PHE A 190 -20.75 -0.01 10.89
CA PHE A 190 -21.33 -1.34 11.06
C PHE A 190 -20.79 -2.01 12.33
N ARG A 191 -21.57 -2.94 12.89
CA ARG A 191 -21.13 -3.91 13.90
C ARG A 191 -20.31 -5.02 13.26
N GLU A 192 -19.65 -5.80 14.08
CA GLU A 192 -18.83 -6.92 13.63
C GLU A 192 -19.66 -8.05 12.96
N ASP A 193 -20.96 -8.13 13.24
CA ASP A 193 -21.92 -9.02 12.56
C ASP A 193 -22.41 -8.49 11.20
N GLY A 194 -21.98 -7.27 10.82
CA GLY A 194 -22.36 -6.62 9.57
C GLY A 194 -23.65 -5.78 9.65
N THR A 195 -24.30 -5.66 10.83
CA THR A 195 -25.49 -4.80 10.99
C THR A 195 -25.11 -3.32 11.05
N LEU A 196 -25.93 -2.46 10.40
CA LEU A 196 -25.70 -1.01 10.40
C LEU A 196 -25.95 -0.44 11.81
N ILE A 197 -25.00 0.37 12.31
CA ILE A 197 -25.13 1.10 13.57
C ILE A 197 -25.51 2.55 13.33
N TYR A 198 -24.84 3.17 12.35
CA TYR A 198 -24.94 4.60 12.13
C TYR A 198 -24.79 4.92 10.64
N GLU A 199 -25.59 5.87 10.20
CA GLU A 199 -25.51 6.52 8.90
C GLU A 199 -25.55 8.02 9.12
N GLY A 200 -24.55 8.76 8.61
CA GLY A 200 -24.55 10.21 8.78
C GLY A 200 -23.18 10.86 8.62
N GLY A 201 -23.08 12.09 9.15
CA GLY A 201 -21.89 12.91 9.08
C GLY A 201 -20.77 12.46 10.03
N TRP A 202 -19.52 12.68 9.59
CA TRP A 202 -18.29 12.36 10.31
C TRP A 202 -17.30 13.51 10.22
N GLN A 203 -16.58 13.76 11.30
CA GLN A 203 -15.48 14.71 11.37
C GLN A 203 -14.42 14.20 12.34
N ASN A 204 -13.16 14.10 11.90
CA ASN A 204 -12.03 13.65 12.73
C ASN A 204 -12.33 12.34 13.48
N ASN A 205 -12.90 11.33 12.82
CA ASN A 205 -13.33 10.04 13.38
C ASN A 205 -14.57 10.07 14.31
N PHE A 206 -15.15 11.23 14.59
CA PHE A 206 -16.36 11.36 15.41
C PHE A 206 -17.60 11.56 14.54
N ARG A 207 -18.75 11.02 14.97
CA ARG A 207 -20.04 11.34 14.37
C ARG A 207 -20.29 12.84 14.54
N ASN A 208 -20.62 13.55 13.46
CA ASN A 208 -20.77 15.01 13.45
C ASN A 208 -21.74 15.44 12.34
N GLY A 209 -22.62 16.40 12.64
CA GLY A 209 -23.72 16.77 11.74
C GLY A 209 -24.91 15.81 11.82
N SER A 210 -25.75 15.79 10.79
CA SER A 210 -26.96 14.96 10.77
C SER A 210 -26.64 13.47 10.67
N GLY A 211 -27.42 12.64 11.37
CA GLY A 211 -27.24 11.19 11.32
C GLY A 211 -28.37 10.39 11.97
N LYS A 212 -28.31 9.08 11.77
CA LYS A 212 -29.26 8.08 12.24
C LYS A 212 -28.54 6.95 12.95
N ILE A 213 -29.09 6.50 14.07
CA ILE A 213 -28.62 5.33 14.83
C ILE A 213 -29.65 4.21 14.71
N PHE A 214 -29.14 2.98 14.52
CA PHE A 214 -29.93 1.77 14.38
C PHE A 214 -29.59 0.74 15.47
N ASP A 215 -30.59 -0.05 15.91
CA ASP A 215 -30.41 -1.19 16.80
C ASP A 215 -29.90 -2.46 16.07
N ASN A 216 -29.81 -3.58 16.81
CA ASN A 216 -29.37 -4.86 16.26
C ASN A 216 -30.39 -5.48 15.30
N GLN A 217 -31.69 -5.08 15.38
CA GLN A 217 -32.76 -5.51 14.50
C GLN A 217 -32.91 -4.61 13.27
N LYS A 218 -32.02 -3.61 13.11
CA LYS A 218 -32.04 -2.57 12.07
C LYS A 218 -33.18 -1.56 12.19
N ASN A 219 -33.83 -1.47 13.36
CA ASN A 219 -34.86 -0.44 13.62
C ASN A 219 -34.17 0.89 13.89
N LEU A 220 -34.74 1.99 13.38
CA LEU A 220 -34.28 3.33 13.68
C LEU A 220 -34.51 3.62 15.16
N ARG A 221 -33.45 4.02 15.88
CA ARG A 221 -33.51 4.36 17.32
C ARG A 221 -33.36 5.86 17.58
N PHE A 222 -32.64 6.54 16.72
CA PHE A 222 -32.39 7.98 16.83
C PHE A 222 -32.16 8.58 15.45
N GLU A 223 -32.68 9.77 15.22
CA GLU A 223 -32.27 10.65 14.13
C GLU A 223 -32.16 12.09 14.64
N GLY A 224 -31.10 12.80 14.22
CA GLY A 224 -30.81 14.16 14.67
C GLY A 224 -29.40 14.60 14.38
N ASN A 225 -28.96 15.67 15.04
CA ASN A 225 -27.60 16.18 14.91
C ASN A 225 -26.67 15.59 15.96
N PHE A 226 -25.38 15.54 15.60
CA PHE A 226 -24.29 15.05 16.44
C PHE A 226 -23.17 16.10 16.48
N ILE A 227 -22.56 16.26 17.64
CA ILE A 227 -21.31 16.99 17.84
C ILE A 227 -20.37 16.09 18.65
N SER A 228 -19.16 15.85 18.10
CA SER A 228 -18.14 15.01 18.76
C SER A 228 -18.66 13.65 19.23
N GLY A 229 -19.48 13.00 18.42
CA GLY A 229 -20.02 11.66 18.66
C GLY A 229 -21.29 11.60 19.52
N LYS A 230 -21.80 12.73 20.05
CA LYS A 230 -22.97 12.79 20.92
C LYS A 230 -24.13 13.53 20.24
N PRO A 231 -25.40 13.07 20.44
CA PRO A 231 -26.57 13.83 20.04
C PRO A 231 -26.53 15.26 20.60
N GLU A 232 -26.81 16.24 19.73
CA GLU A 232 -26.82 17.66 20.07
C GLU A 232 -27.86 18.41 19.22
N GLY A 233 -28.66 19.32 19.85
CA GLY A 233 -29.69 20.05 19.16
C GLY A 233 -30.97 19.24 18.97
N GLU A 234 -31.76 19.56 17.94
CA GLU A 234 -33.02 18.86 17.68
C GLU A 234 -32.81 17.42 17.25
N GLY A 235 -33.63 16.50 17.80
CA GLY A 235 -33.60 15.08 17.45
C GLY A 235 -34.88 14.35 17.80
N ARG A 236 -34.97 13.12 17.31
CA ARG A 236 -36.06 12.18 17.57
C ARG A 236 -35.50 10.84 18.03
N GLU A 237 -36.05 10.32 19.09
CA GLU A 237 -35.76 8.99 19.62
C GLU A 237 -36.99 8.08 19.43
N TYR A 238 -36.75 6.82 19.08
CA TYR A 238 -37.77 5.82 18.77
C TYR A 238 -37.66 4.60 19.68
N ARG A 239 -38.81 4.00 20.02
CA ARG A 239 -38.94 2.73 20.76
C ARG A 239 -38.64 1.55 19.84
N GLU A 240 -38.55 0.36 20.42
CA GLU A 240 -38.29 -0.89 19.66
C GLU A 240 -39.43 -1.22 18.67
N ASP A 241 -40.67 -0.82 19.00
CA ASP A 241 -41.85 -0.96 18.13
C ASP A 241 -41.90 0.07 16.99
N GLY A 242 -40.88 0.96 16.90
CA GLY A 242 -40.78 2.02 15.89
C GLY A 242 -41.61 3.27 16.23
N SER A 243 -42.37 3.28 17.35
CA SER A 243 -43.13 4.47 17.79
C SER A 243 -42.20 5.56 18.29
N LEU A 244 -42.58 6.82 18.09
CA LEU A 244 -41.82 7.98 18.58
C LEU A 244 -41.80 7.99 20.12
N ALA A 245 -40.63 7.93 20.72
CA ALA A 245 -40.42 8.02 22.16
C ALA A 245 -40.25 9.47 22.62
N TYR A 246 -39.48 10.26 21.88
CA TYR A 246 -39.18 11.64 22.20
C TYR A 246 -38.88 12.45 20.95
N LYS A 247 -39.30 13.71 20.93
CA LYS A 247 -38.89 14.71 19.95
C LYS A 247 -38.58 16.01 20.68
N GLY A 248 -37.38 16.51 20.57
CA GLY A 248 -36.95 17.72 21.25
C GLY A 248 -35.46 17.95 21.21
N MET A 249 -34.97 18.74 22.17
CA MET A 249 -33.59 19.15 22.26
C MET A 249 -32.73 18.12 23.01
N PHE A 250 -31.55 17.86 22.51
CA PHE A 250 -30.50 17.05 23.13
C PHE A 250 -29.28 17.94 23.45
N VAL A 251 -28.68 17.74 24.60
CA VAL A 251 -27.46 18.41 25.03
C VAL A 251 -26.46 17.36 25.51
N LYS A 252 -25.32 17.26 24.84
CA LYS A 252 -24.25 16.28 25.14
C LYS A 252 -24.77 14.83 25.27
N GLY A 253 -25.76 14.47 24.46
CA GLY A 253 -26.39 13.15 24.45
C GLY A 253 -27.54 12.93 25.45
N CYS A 254 -27.87 13.92 26.27
CA CYS A 254 -28.97 13.85 27.22
C CYS A 254 -30.21 14.59 26.69
N LEU A 255 -31.39 14.07 27.00
CA LEU A 255 -32.66 14.72 26.73
C LEU A 255 -32.77 16.01 27.56
N LEU A 256 -33.16 17.10 26.93
CA LEU A 256 -33.48 18.35 27.63
C LEU A 256 -35.00 18.39 27.87
N TYR A 257 -35.42 17.92 29.02
CA TYR A 257 -36.81 18.07 29.45
C TYR A 257 -37.06 19.54 29.79
N THR A 258 -37.71 20.28 28.91
CA THR A 258 -38.33 21.55 29.31
C THR A 258 -39.56 21.22 30.12
N SER A 259 -39.59 21.59 31.41
CA SER A 259 -40.84 21.56 32.22
C SER A 259 -41.90 22.33 31.44
N PRO A 260 -43.12 21.79 31.30
CA PRO A 260 -44.22 22.57 30.69
C PRO A 260 -44.36 23.91 31.43
N SER A 261 -44.45 25.00 30.66
CA SER A 261 -44.66 26.32 31.22
C SER A 261 -45.88 26.32 32.14
N PRO A 262 -45.86 26.97 33.31
CA PRO A 262 -47.03 27.10 34.18
C PRO A 262 -48.27 27.68 33.51
N ARG A 263 -48.15 28.22 32.29
CA ARG A 263 -49.25 28.78 31.48
C ARG A 263 -50.05 27.74 30.69
N ASP A 264 -49.61 26.50 30.58
CA ASP A 264 -50.32 25.45 29.85
C ASP A 264 -51.20 24.57 30.77
N ARG A 265 -51.41 25.00 32.01
CA ARG A 265 -52.42 24.44 32.96
C ARG A 265 -53.58 25.37 33.06
N GLY A 266 -54.37 25.47 32.00
CA GLY A 266 -55.62 26.12 31.93
C GLY A 266 -56.70 25.18 31.47
#